data_19dd9cdcb070bbfa05e41e83334742f4
#
_entry.id   19dd9cdcb070bbfa05e41e83334742f4
#
_cell.length_a   1.000
_cell.length_b   1.000
_cell.length_c   1.000
_cell.angle_alpha   90.00
_cell.angle_beta   90.00
_cell.angle_gamma   90.00
#
_symmetry.space_group_name_H-M   'P 1'
#
loop_
_entity.id
_entity.type
_entity.pdbx_description
1 polymer ?
#
loop_
_entity_poly.entity_id
_entity_poly.type
_entity_poly.pdbx_seq_one_letter_code
_entity_poly.pdbx_strand_id
1 'polypeptide(L)'
;MKNTVKENLNTHLDEFELSTDQFASLDALEKSILSPAKTRIKNPILWSVAASLLVVSLFFASVLPKGQNQKELIYAIAQEVSYNHLKFKPLEVANNNLTSVTGYFKKLDFNPLASSQVAALSSALIGGRYCSIKGNIAAQLRMQDEKGAISTLFESRFNAEDFDFLPKLEEQQAPVKVHVDGQQVRLWVEKGLVMALVNPISK
;
A
#
# COMPACT_ATOMS: atom_id res chain seq x y z
N MET A 1 53.10 6.62 -4.27
CA MET A 1 52.68 6.99 -2.91
C MET A 1 51.59 6.11 -2.30
N LYS A 2 51.38 4.84 -2.75
CA LYS A 2 50.37 3.93 -2.20
C LYS A 2 50.93 2.80 -1.30
N ASN A 3 52.24 2.62 -1.25
CA ASN A 3 52.89 1.53 -0.50
C ASN A 3 53.29 1.87 0.94
N THR A 4 53.41 3.15 1.28
CA THR A 4 53.91 3.61 2.59
C THR A 4 52.90 3.45 3.73
N VAL A 5 51.57 3.47 3.41
CA VAL A 5 50.54 3.35 4.43
C VAL A 5 50.35 1.89 4.87
N LYS A 6 50.50 0.95 3.94
CA LYS A 6 50.35 -0.50 4.20
C LYS A 6 51.55 -1.05 5.00
N GLU A 7 52.75 -0.53 4.73
CA GLU A 7 53.97 -0.87 5.45
C GLU A 7 53.95 -0.35 6.90
N ASN A 8 53.52 0.87 7.12
CA ASN A 8 53.35 1.44 8.46
C ASN A 8 52.26 0.75 9.29
N LEU A 9 51.17 0.24 8.61
CA LEU A 9 50.10 -0.48 9.29
C LEU A 9 50.59 -1.86 9.77
N ASN A 10 51.36 -2.57 8.94
CA ASN A 10 51.90 -3.87 9.34
C ASN A 10 52.94 -3.75 10.46
N THR A 11 53.77 -2.72 10.46
CA THR A 11 54.78 -2.47 11.51
C THR A 11 54.10 -2.17 12.86
N HIS A 12 52.94 -1.52 12.86
CA HIS A 12 52.19 -1.26 14.11
C HIS A 12 51.37 -2.49 14.56
N LEU A 13 51.02 -3.41 13.67
CA LEU A 13 50.30 -4.63 14.03
C LEU A 13 51.24 -5.69 14.62
N ASP A 14 52.51 -5.72 14.21
CA ASP A 14 53.53 -6.61 14.77
C ASP A 14 54.02 -6.21 16.18
N GLU A 15 53.71 -4.96 16.61
CA GLU A 15 54.05 -4.44 17.93
C GLU A 15 52.97 -4.76 18.99
N PHE A 16 51.84 -5.33 18.57
CA PHE A 16 50.74 -5.77 19.45
C PHE A 16 50.77 -7.30 19.63
N GLU A 17 51.88 -7.83 20.12
CA GLU A 17 51.86 -9.19 20.66
C GLU A 17 51.11 -9.20 22.01
N LEU A 18 49.88 -9.73 21.97
CA LEU A 18 49.11 -10.02 23.17
C LEU A 18 49.94 -10.96 24.07
N SER A 19 50.11 -10.58 25.33
CA SER A 19 50.82 -11.45 26.29
C SER A 19 50.07 -12.77 26.47
N THR A 20 50.79 -13.84 26.84
CA THR A 20 50.21 -15.14 27.12
C THR A 20 49.06 -15.08 28.12
N ASP A 21 49.08 -14.17 29.07
CA ASP A 21 48.01 -13.95 30.04
C ASP A 21 46.76 -13.27 29.43
N GLN A 22 46.95 -12.45 28.42
CA GLN A 22 45.83 -11.84 27.67
C GLN A 22 45.16 -12.86 26.76
N PHE A 23 45.90 -13.78 26.13
CA PHE A 23 45.33 -14.89 25.39
C PHE A 23 44.56 -15.85 26.29
N ALA A 24 45.08 -16.17 27.47
CA ALA A 24 44.40 -17.02 28.45
C ALA A 24 43.08 -16.38 28.94
N SER A 25 43.05 -15.07 29.12
CA SER A 25 41.84 -14.33 29.51
C SER A 25 40.79 -14.28 28.41
N LEU A 26 41.18 -14.16 27.12
CA LEU A 26 40.29 -14.21 25.97
C LEU A 26 39.70 -15.61 25.78
N ASP A 27 40.50 -16.66 25.94
CA ASP A 27 40.04 -18.07 25.85
C ASP A 27 39.07 -18.42 26.99
N ALA A 28 39.26 -17.86 28.18
CA ALA A 28 38.36 -17.98 29.32
C ALA A 28 37.03 -17.24 29.08
N LEU A 29 37.08 -16.05 28.47
CA LEU A 29 35.88 -15.29 28.06
C LEU A 29 35.10 -16.00 26.94
N GLU A 30 35.78 -16.50 25.93
CA GLU A 30 35.17 -17.27 24.84
C GLU A 30 34.46 -18.52 25.37
N LYS A 31 35.12 -19.29 26.27
CA LYS A 31 34.50 -20.44 26.94
C LYS A 31 33.29 -20.06 27.82
N SER A 32 33.30 -18.88 28.43
CA SER A 32 32.18 -18.39 29.24
C SER A 32 30.97 -17.98 28.39
N ILE A 33 31.21 -17.47 27.17
CA ILE A 33 30.16 -17.04 26.23
C ILE A 33 29.61 -18.25 25.46
N LEU A 34 30.49 -19.19 25.09
CA LEU A 34 30.10 -20.39 24.29
C LEU A 34 29.62 -21.55 25.16
N SER A 35 29.79 -21.52 26.49
CA SER A 35 29.17 -22.53 27.31
C SER A 35 27.66 -22.30 27.36
N PRO A 36 26.81 -23.14 26.75
CA PRO A 36 25.39 -23.02 26.95
C PRO A 36 25.14 -23.22 28.46
N ALA A 37 24.72 -22.15 29.13
CA ALA A 37 24.23 -22.26 30.49
C ALA A 37 23.09 -23.29 30.48
N LYS A 38 23.43 -24.51 30.92
CA LYS A 38 22.49 -25.62 31.06
C LYS A 38 21.66 -25.35 32.31
N THR A 39 20.93 -24.22 32.28
CA THR A 39 19.90 -23.91 33.25
C THR A 39 18.76 -24.89 32.98
N ARG A 40 18.84 -26.04 33.65
CA ARG A 40 17.76 -27.02 33.76
C ARG A 40 16.67 -26.38 34.60
N ILE A 41 15.91 -25.46 33.98
CA ILE A 41 14.76 -24.81 34.64
C ILE A 41 13.70 -25.88 34.82
N LYS A 42 13.73 -26.53 35.99
CA LYS A 42 12.76 -27.58 36.40
C LYS A 42 11.46 -26.99 36.98
N ASN A 43 11.22 -25.68 36.80
CA ASN A 43 10.01 -25.07 37.35
C ASN A 43 8.93 -25.01 36.26
N PRO A 44 7.90 -25.91 36.34
CA PRO A 44 6.78 -25.91 35.37
C PRO A 44 6.01 -24.57 35.38
N ILE A 45 6.09 -23.79 36.48
CA ILE A 45 5.47 -22.48 36.62
C ILE A 45 6.06 -21.45 35.64
N LEU A 46 7.38 -21.50 35.36
CA LEU A 46 8.00 -20.57 34.38
C LEU A 46 7.57 -20.86 32.94
N TRP A 47 7.32 -22.11 32.61
CA TRP A 47 6.80 -22.51 31.29
C TRP A 47 5.35 -22.09 31.10
N SER A 48 4.51 -22.13 32.14
CA SER A 48 3.13 -21.69 32.10
C SER A 48 3.02 -20.16 31.93
N VAL A 49 3.90 -19.39 32.56
CA VAL A 49 3.96 -17.93 32.39
C VAL A 49 4.41 -17.55 30.99
N ALA A 50 5.43 -18.21 30.43
CA ALA A 50 5.88 -17.96 29.06
C ALA A 50 4.79 -18.31 28.04
N ALA A 51 4.08 -19.42 28.22
CA ALA A 51 2.97 -19.81 27.35
C ALA A 51 1.79 -18.83 27.44
N SER A 52 1.46 -18.34 28.63
CA SER A 52 0.38 -17.36 28.80
C SER A 52 0.72 -16.01 28.15
N LEU A 53 1.97 -15.56 28.23
CA LEU A 53 2.43 -14.33 27.57
C LEU A 53 2.40 -14.47 26.04
N LEU A 54 2.74 -15.63 25.49
CA LEU A 54 2.60 -15.92 24.05
C LEU A 54 1.15 -15.89 23.59
N VAL A 55 0.23 -16.53 24.32
CA VAL A 55 -1.20 -16.51 24.00
C VAL A 55 -1.77 -15.10 24.08
N VAL A 56 -1.40 -14.34 25.12
CA VAL A 56 -1.81 -12.94 25.27
C VAL A 56 -1.26 -12.07 24.15
N SER A 57 -0.01 -12.24 23.74
CA SER A 57 0.58 -11.46 22.64
C SER A 57 -0.08 -11.79 21.29
N LEU A 58 -0.39 -13.07 21.02
CA LEU A 58 -1.13 -13.50 19.83
C LEU A 58 -2.58 -12.96 19.85
N PHE A 59 -3.22 -12.95 21.01
CA PHE A 59 -4.55 -12.38 21.18
C PHE A 59 -4.53 -10.86 20.94
N PHE A 60 -3.58 -10.12 21.53
CA PHE A 60 -3.42 -8.69 21.27
C PHE A 60 -3.08 -8.39 19.81
N ALA A 61 -2.24 -9.19 19.14
CA ALA A 61 -1.94 -9.03 17.71
C ALA A 61 -3.17 -9.25 16.81
N SER A 62 -4.10 -10.11 17.24
CA SER A 62 -5.37 -10.35 16.52
C SER A 62 -6.45 -9.29 16.79
N VAL A 63 -6.36 -8.57 17.93
CA VAL A 63 -7.32 -7.55 18.35
C VAL A 63 -6.85 -6.13 18.01
N LEU A 64 -5.58 -5.95 17.56
CA LEU A 64 -5.13 -4.65 17.05
C LEU A 64 -6.06 -4.18 15.94
N PRO A 65 -6.63 -2.97 16.04
CA PRO A 65 -7.64 -2.51 15.10
C PRO A 65 -7.02 -2.33 13.71
N LYS A 66 -7.20 -3.33 12.85
CA LYS A 66 -6.93 -3.21 11.40
C LYS A 66 -7.72 -2.05 10.77
N GLY A 67 -8.76 -1.55 11.47
CA GLY A 67 -9.67 -0.55 10.96
C GLY A 67 -9.12 0.89 10.91
N GLN A 68 -8.11 1.26 11.70
CA GLN A 68 -7.53 2.60 11.61
C GLN A 68 -6.69 2.75 10.34
N ASN A 69 -5.81 1.79 10.05
CA ASN A 69 -5.04 1.79 8.80
C ASN A 69 -5.93 1.76 7.55
N GLN A 70 -7.05 1.04 7.60
CA GLN A 70 -7.97 0.94 6.47
C GLN A 70 -8.65 2.28 6.15
N LYS A 71 -9.10 3.03 7.15
CA LYS A 71 -9.72 4.36 6.95
C LYS A 71 -8.72 5.36 6.37
N GLU A 72 -7.48 5.35 6.84
CA GLU A 72 -6.41 6.19 6.34
C GLU A 72 -6.07 5.86 4.88
N LEU A 73 -6.01 4.57 4.53
CA LEU A 73 -5.75 4.12 3.14
C LEU A 73 -6.90 4.53 2.20
N ILE A 74 -8.15 4.36 2.63
CA ILE A 74 -9.33 4.81 1.89
C ILE A 74 -9.28 6.32 1.67
N TYR A 75 -8.96 7.09 2.71
CA TYR A 75 -8.87 8.53 2.63
C TYR A 75 -7.75 9.01 1.71
N ALA A 76 -6.58 8.36 1.77
CA ALA A 76 -5.44 8.66 0.89
C ALA A 76 -5.78 8.44 -0.60
N ILE A 77 -6.47 7.33 -0.93
CA ILE A 77 -6.95 7.10 -2.30
C ILE A 77 -7.97 8.17 -2.70
N ALA A 78 -8.91 8.50 -1.81
CA ALA A 78 -9.92 9.51 -2.09
C ALA A 78 -9.28 10.89 -2.35
N GLN A 79 -8.25 11.27 -1.59
CA GLN A 79 -7.48 12.50 -1.83
C GLN A 79 -6.76 12.47 -3.19
N GLU A 80 -6.10 11.36 -3.52
CA GLU A 80 -5.37 11.23 -4.79
C GLU A 80 -6.30 11.39 -5.99
N VAL A 81 -7.44 10.69 -6.00
CA VAL A 81 -8.39 10.77 -7.13
C VAL A 81 -9.11 12.11 -7.18
N SER A 82 -9.46 12.71 -6.02
CA SER A 82 -10.01 14.07 -5.95
C SER A 82 -9.04 15.09 -6.54
N TYR A 83 -7.79 15.05 -6.12
CA TYR A 83 -6.75 15.91 -6.65
C TYR A 83 -6.56 15.75 -8.16
N ASN A 84 -6.55 14.52 -8.68
CA ASN A 84 -6.44 14.25 -10.11
C ASN A 84 -7.67 14.72 -10.90
N HIS A 85 -8.86 14.65 -10.30
CA HIS A 85 -10.09 15.21 -10.85
C HIS A 85 -10.01 16.74 -10.93
N LEU A 86 -9.66 17.42 -9.84
CA LEU A 86 -9.59 18.87 -9.74
C LEU A 86 -8.50 19.51 -10.62
N LYS A 87 -7.40 18.80 -10.86
CA LYS A 87 -6.36 19.25 -11.80
C LYS A 87 -6.86 19.43 -13.23
N PHE A 88 -7.93 18.82 -13.59
CA PHE A 88 -8.62 18.94 -14.88
C PHE A 88 -7.67 18.85 -16.10
N LYS A 89 -6.68 17.94 -16.05
CA LYS A 89 -5.73 17.77 -17.16
C LYS A 89 -6.46 17.45 -18.46
N PRO A 90 -5.94 17.84 -19.63
CA PRO A 90 -6.58 17.55 -20.93
C PRO A 90 -6.89 16.06 -21.13
N LEU A 91 -7.97 15.76 -21.83
CA LEU A 91 -8.27 14.40 -22.30
C LEU A 91 -7.21 14.00 -23.34
N GLU A 92 -6.79 12.74 -23.29
CA GLU A 92 -5.91 12.14 -24.30
C GLU A 92 -6.72 11.53 -25.46
N VAL A 93 -7.93 11.13 -25.14
CA VAL A 93 -8.94 10.71 -26.13
C VAL A 93 -10.28 11.37 -25.80
N ALA A 94 -10.84 12.12 -26.75
CA ALA A 94 -12.15 12.76 -26.63
C ALA A 94 -13.14 11.96 -27.50
N ASN A 95 -14.04 11.22 -26.87
CA ASN A 95 -15.08 10.45 -27.52
C ASN A 95 -16.17 10.11 -26.50
N ASN A 96 -17.42 10.04 -26.95
CA ASN A 96 -18.56 9.68 -26.11
C ASN A 96 -18.90 8.19 -26.15
N ASN A 97 -18.25 7.42 -27.00
CA ASN A 97 -18.41 5.98 -27.09
C ASN A 97 -17.35 5.26 -26.29
N LEU A 98 -17.78 4.47 -25.29
CA LEU A 98 -16.86 3.76 -24.40
C LEU A 98 -15.93 2.81 -25.15
N THR A 99 -16.43 2.10 -26.18
CA THR A 99 -15.60 1.16 -26.96
C THR A 99 -14.45 1.90 -27.67
N SER A 100 -14.72 3.09 -28.23
CA SER A 100 -13.71 3.93 -28.86
C SER A 100 -12.68 4.42 -27.85
N VAL A 101 -13.14 4.86 -26.67
CA VAL A 101 -12.26 5.31 -25.57
C VAL A 101 -11.42 4.16 -25.03
N THR A 102 -12.02 2.97 -24.83
CA THR A 102 -11.31 1.76 -24.40
C THR A 102 -10.22 1.36 -25.38
N GLY A 103 -10.50 1.49 -26.69
CA GLY A 103 -9.53 1.21 -27.75
C GLY A 103 -8.25 2.06 -27.70
N TYR A 104 -8.28 3.21 -27.02
CA TYR A 104 -7.11 4.06 -26.80
C TYR A 104 -6.16 3.49 -25.72
N PHE A 105 -6.69 2.82 -24.70
CA PHE A 105 -5.94 2.38 -23.52
C PHE A 105 -5.10 1.10 -23.75
N LYS A 106 -4.15 1.15 -24.68
CA LYS A 106 -3.29 0.01 -25.05
C LYS A 106 -2.27 -0.40 -23.98
N LYS A 107 -1.98 0.48 -23.00
CA LYS A 107 -1.01 0.22 -21.94
C LYS A 107 -1.65 -0.40 -20.70
N LEU A 108 -2.97 -0.50 -20.64
CA LEU A 108 -3.66 -1.18 -19.56
C LEU A 108 -3.67 -2.70 -19.82
N ASP A 109 -3.57 -3.48 -18.77
CA ASP A 109 -3.73 -4.94 -18.78
C ASP A 109 -5.20 -5.37 -18.58
N PHE A 110 -6.12 -4.38 -18.65
CA PHE A 110 -7.56 -4.55 -18.57
C PHE A 110 -8.26 -3.61 -19.55
N ASN A 111 -9.54 -3.86 -19.80
CA ASN A 111 -10.38 -2.96 -20.57
C ASN A 111 -11.25 -2.13 -19.61
N PRO A 112 -11.24 -0.80 -19.71
CA PRO A 112 -12.21 0.03 -19.01
C PRO A 112 -13.64 -0.42 -19.30
N LEU A 113 -14.50 -0.38 -18.28
CA LEU A 113 -15.86 -0.91 -18.38
C LEU A 113 -16.90 0.11 -17.89
N ALA A 114 -18.15 -0.08 -18.33
CA ALA A 114 -19.27 0.65 -17.79
C ALA A 114 -19.63 0.08 -16.41
N SER A 115 -19.32 0.83 -15.36
CA SER A 115 -19.71 0.44 -14.00
C SER A 115 -21.21 0.59 -13.79
N SER A 116 -21.80 -0.37 -13.07
CA SER A 116 -23.19 -0.31 -12.63
C SER A 116 -23.49 0.92 -11.77
N GLN A 117 -22.51 1.40 -11.02
CA GLN A 117 -22.62 2.59 -10.15
C GLN A 117 -22.64 3.91 -10.93
N VAL A 118 -22.14 3.90 -12.18
CA VAL A 118 -22.15 5.07 -13.08
C VAL A 118 -23.42 5.12 -13.89
N ALA A 119 -24.01 3.99 -14.25
CA ALA A 119 -25.27 3.92 -14.99
C ALA A 119 -26.43 4.67 -14.31
N ALA A 120 -26.35 4.85 -12.99
CA ALA A 120 -27.33 5.63 -12.23
C ALA A 120 -27.11 7.15 -12.34
N LEU A 121 -26.03 7.60 -12.97
CA LEU A 121 -25.75 9.02 -13.21
C LEU A 121 -26.28 9.39 -14.59
N SER A 122 -27.06 10.46 -14.68
CA SER A 122 -27.51 11.05 -15.95
C SER A 122 -26.36 11.83 -16.61
N SER A 123 -25.21 11.18 -16.81
CA SER A 123 -23.98 11.81 -17.31
C SER A 123 -23.45 11.05 -18.52
N ALA A 124 -23.08 11.78 -19.57
CA ALA A 124 -22.49 11.23 -20.78
C ALA A 124 -20.97 11.22 -20.70
N LEU A 125 -20.33 10.15 -21.19
CA LEU A 125 -18.89 10.08 -21.37
C LEU A 125 -18.44 11.17 -22.35
N ILE A 126 -17.37 11.89 -22.00
CA ILE A 126 -16.75 12.89 -22.90
C ILE A 126 -15.32 12.52 -23.28
N GLY A 127 -14.74 11.50 -22.67
CA GLY A 127 -13.42 10.98 -23.03
C GLY A 127 -12.64 10.44 -21.86
N GLY A 128 -11.36 10.17 -22.10
CA GLY A 128 -10.49 9.59 -21.09
C GLY A 128 -9.02 9.96 -21.26
N ARG A 129 -8.24 9.54 -20.26
CA ARG A 129 -6.80 9.68 -20.24
C ARG A 129 -6.17 8.63 -19.31
N TYR A 130 -4.87 8.40 -19.45
CA TYR A 130 -4.13 7.64 -18.47
C TYR A 130 -3.92 8.43 -17.18
N CYS A 131 -3.93 7.72 -16.05
CA CYS A 131 -3.54 8.24 -14.73
C CYS A 131 -2.96 7.10 -13.88
N SER A 132 -2.89 7.30 -12.56
CA SER A 132 -2.53 6.27 -11.59
C SER A 132 -3.41 6.34 -10.35
N ILE A 133 -3.52 5.22 -9.63
CA ILE A 133 -4.06 5.11 -8.27
C ILE A 133 -3.06 4.28 -7.46
N LYS A 134 -2.52 4.84 -6.36
CA LYS A 134 -1.45 4.22 -5.56
C LYS A 134 -0.29 3.68 -6.41
N GLY A 135 0.12 4.43 -7.44
CA GLY A 135 1.17 4.01 -8.36
C GLY A 135 0.77 2.97 -9.42
N ASN A 136 -0.41 2.33 -9.30
CA ASN A 136 -0.92 1.41 -10.32
C ASN A 136 -1.47 2.20 -11.51
N ILE A 137 -1.17 1.75 -12.74
CA ILE A 137 -1.70 2.38 -13.95
C ILE A 137 -3.23 2.31 -13.96
N ALA A 138 -3.88 3.41 -14.37
CA ALA A 138 -5.32 3.53 -14.33
C ALA A 138 -5.87 4.27 -15.57
N ALA A 139 -7.12 4.00 -15.90
CA ALA A 139 -7.93 4.83 -16.78
C ALA A 139 -8.64 5.91 -15.95
N GLN A 140 -8.65 7.13 -16.45
CA GLN A 140 -9.48 8.22 -15.97
C GLN A 140 -10.53 8.53 -17.04
N LEU A 141 -11.79 8.20 -16.78
CA LEU A 141 -12.92 8.44 -17.66
C LEU A 141 -13.68 9.66 -17.15
N ARG A 142 -13.87 10.64 -18.02
CA ARG A 142 -14.57 11.87 -17.65
C ARG A 142 -15.96 11.86 -18.26
N MET A 143 -16.94 12.25 -17.45
CA MET A 143 -18.33 12.34 -17.80
C MET A 143 -18.87 13.73 -17.50
N GLN A 144 -19.88 14.16 -18.23
CA GLN A 144 -20.56 15.43 -18.05
C GLN A 144 -22.05 15.22 -18.00
N ASP A 145 -22.73 15.83 -17.05
CA ASP A 145 -24.19 15.84 -17.00
C ASP A 145 -24.78 16.97 -17.86
N GLU A 146 -26.10 17.00 -17.97
CA GLU A 146 -26.85 18.04 -18.75
C GLU A 146 -26.63 19.46 -18.22
N LYS A 147 -26.25 19.62 -16.97
CA LYS A 147 -25.97 20.93 -16.34
C LYS A 147 -24.50 21.35 -16.47
N GLY A 148 -23.70 20.53 -17.14
CA GLY A 148 -22.28 20.78 -17.33
C GLY A 148 -21.40 20.34 -16.15
N ALA A 149 -21.96 19.71 -15.10
CA ALA A 149 -21.18 19.21 -13.99
C ALA A 149 -20.35 17.99 -14.42
N ILE A 150 -19.09 17.99 -14.00
CA ILE A 150 -18.13 16.95 -14.38
C ILE A 150 -18.01 15.93 -13.27
N SER A 151 -18.13 14.66 -13.65
CA SER A 151 -17.79 13.50 -12.82
C SER A 151 -16.62 12.74 -13.45
N THR A 152 -15.85 12.05 -12.63
CA THR A 152 -14.71 11.28 -13.14
C THR A 152 -14.71 9.89 -12.51
N LEU A 153 -14.70 8.86 -13.35
CA LEU A 153 -14.48 7.48 -12.96
C LEU A 153 -13.01 7.13 -13.21
N PHE A 154 -12.38 6.62 -12.20
CA PHE A 154 -11.03 6.05 -12.27
C PHE A 154 -11.14 4.53 -12.15
N GLU A 155 -10.41 3.82 -12.98
CA GLU A 155 -10.37 2.36 -13.02
C GLU A 155 -8.93 1.87 -13.03
N SER A 156 -8.60 0.94 -12.15
CA SER A 156 -7.29 0.28 -12.09
C SER A 156 -7.45 -1.20 -11.83
N ARG A 157 -6.44 -2.00 -12.19
CA ARG A 157 -6.45 -3.43 -11.87
C ARG A 157 -6.50 -3.63 -10.35
N PHE A 158 -7.42 -4.49 -9.90
CA PHE A 158 -7.41 -4.93 -8.50
C PHE A 158 -6.22 -5.84 -8.23
N ASN A 159 -5.50 -5.55 -7.16
CA ASN A 159 -4.58 -6.48 -6.50
C ASN A 159 -4.85 -6.46 -5.00
N ALA A 160 -4.76 -7.60 -4.34
CA ALA A 160 -5.10 -7.71 -2.94
C ALA A 160 -4.10 -7.01 -2.01
N GLU A 161 -2.84 -6.90 -2.42
CA GLU A 161 -1.80 -6.24 -1.62
C GLU A 161 -2.13 -4.77 -1.36
N ASP A 162 -2.61 -4.06 -2.39
CA ASP A 162 -2.91 -2.64 -2.34
C ASP A 162 -4.37 -2.30 -1.99
N PHE A 163 -5.33 -3.20 -2.28
CA PHE A 163 -6.75 -2.82 -2.33
C PHE A 163 -7.73 -3.80 -1.65
N ASP A 164 -7.25 -4.85 -0.94
CA ASP A 164 -8.15 -5.85 -0.33
C ASP A 164 -9.11 -5.27 0.72
N PHE A 165 -8.80 -4.08 1.23
CA PHE A 165 -9.64 -3.36 2.18
C PHE A 165 -10.85 -2.65 1.53
N LEU A 166 -10.93 -2.58 0.20
CA LEU A 166 -12.05 -1.96 -0.50
C LEU A 166 -13.25 -2.92 -0.59
N PRO A 167 -14.48 -2.39 -0.47
CA PRO A 167 -15.68 -3.21 -0.63
C PRO A 167 -15.80 -3.77 -2.04
N LYS A 168 -16.27 -5.01 -2.15
CA LYS A 168 -16.46 -5.74 -3.41
C LYS A 168 -17.95 -5.84 -3.73
N LEU A 169 -18.37 -5.34 -4.88
CA LEU A 169 -19.77 -5.38 -5.27
C LEU A 169 -20.28 -6.82 -5.47
N GLU A 170 -19.43 -7.73 -5.91
CA GLU A 170 -19.74 -9.15 -6.07
C GLU A 170 -20.07 -9.82 -4.73
N GLU A 171 -19.57 -9.27 -3.61
CA GLU A 171 -19.88 -9.69 -2.25
C GLU A 171 -21.07 -8.92 -1.64
N GLN A 172 -21.83 -8.19 -2.46
CA GLN A 172 -22.97 -7.36 -2.06
C GLN A 172 -22.58 -6.24 -1.07
N GLN A 173 -21.33 -5.81 -1.07
CA GLN A 173 -20.86 -4.72 -0.24
C GLN A 173 -21.12 -3.39 -0.93
N ALA A 174 -21.64 -2.42 -0.18
CA ALA A 174 -21.86 -1.08 -0.72
C ALA A 174 -20.53 -0.30 -0.89
N PRO A 175 -20.39 0.52 -1.94
CA PRO A 175 -19.24 1.42 -2.10
C PRO A 175 -19.04 2.29 -0.86
N VAL A 176 -17.79 2.42 -0.42
CA VAL A 176 -17.44 3.37 0.65
C VAL A 176 -17.51 4.80 0.09
N LYS A 177 -18.04 5.73 0.89
CA LYS A 177 -18.19 7.14 0.52
C LYS A 177 -17.29 7.99 1.41
N VAL A 178 -16.52 8.88 0.78
CA VAL A 178 -15.63 9.82 1.45
C VAL A 178 -15.91 11.23 0.89
N HIS A 179 -15.88 12.24 1.73
CA HIS A 179 -15.95 13.62 1.31
C HIS A 179 -14.56 14.26 1.47
N VAL A 180 -14.02 14.76 0.38
CA VAL A 180 -12.69 15.37 0.33
C VAL A 180 -12.66 16.49 -0.71
N ASP A 181 -12.05 17.63 -0.37
CA ASP A 181 -11.88 18.80 -1.25
C ASP A 181 -13.19 19.26 -1.93
N GLY A 182 -14.32 19.21 -1.22
CA GLY A 182 -15.62 19.57 -1.78
C GLY A 182 -16.20 18.59 -2.78
N GLN A 183 -15.61 17.39 -2.89
CA GLN A 183 -16.07 16.31 -3.74
C GLN A 183 -16.59 15.14 -2.91
N GLN A 184 -17.55 14.39 -3.45
CA GLN A 184 -17.89 13.07 -2.96
C GLN A 184 -17.11 12.02 -3.78
N VAL A 185 -16.31 11.23 -3.09
CA VAL A 185 -15.59 10.10 -3.68
C VAL A 185 -16.25 8.80 -3.23
N ARG A 186 -16.57 7.93 -4.18
CA ARG A 186 -17.03 6.55 -3.94
C ARG A 186 -15.96 5.58 -4.39
N LEU A 187 -15.60 4.61 -3.52
CA LEU A 187 -14.57 3.61 -3.79
C LEU A 187 -15.16 2.20 -3.65
N TRP A 188 -14.87 1.33 -4.60
CA TRP A 188 -15.28 -0.09 -4.59
C TRP A 188 -14.45 -0.93 -5.54
N VAL A 189 -14.63 -2.24 -5.47
CA VAL A 189 -14.12 -3.19 -6.46
C VAL A 189 -15.30 -3.76 -7.27
N GLU A 190 -15.17 -3.82 -8.59
CA GLU A 190 -16.16 -4.38 -9.51
C GLU A 190 -15.44 -5.09 -10.66
N LYS A 191 -15.78 -6.35 -10.91
CA LYS A 191 -15.24 -7.17 -12.02
C LYS A 191 -13.71 -7.20 -12.07
N GLY A 192 -13.09 -7.29 -10.90
CA GLY A 192 -11.63 -7.34 -10.77
C GLY A 192 -10.92 -5.99 -11.01
N LEU A 193 -11.66 -4.88 -11.00
CA LEU A 193 -11.14 -3.54 -11.10
C LEU A 193 -11.45 -2.74 -9.83
N VAL A 194 -10.48 -1.93 -9.40
CA VAL A 194 -10.69 -0.88 -8.42
C VAL A 194 -11.35 0.30 -9.11
N MET A 195 -12.45 0.75 -8.55
CA MET A 195 -13.23 1.86 -9.04
C MET A 195 -13.20 3.02 -8.05
N ALA A 196 -12.98 4.22 -8.55
CA ALA A 196 -13.12 5.45 -7.79
C ALA A 196 -13.93 6.46 -8.59
N LEU A 197 -15.11 6.81 -8.09
CA LEU A 197 -15.98 7.80 -8.73
C LEU A 197 -15.98 9.09 -7.93
N VAL A 198 -15.56 10.17 -8.56
CA VAL A 198 -15.54 11.52 -8.01
C VAL A 198 -16.67 12.32 -8.61
N ASN A 199 -17.55 12.85 -7.75
CA ASN A 199 -18.66 13.73 -8.15
C ASN A 199 -18.59 15.04 -7.35
N PRO A 200 -18.97 16.18 -7.93
CA PRO A 200 -19.18 17.39 -7.15
C PRO A 200 -20.32 17.17 -6.15
N ILE A 201 -20.18 17.74 -4.95
CA ILE A 201 -21.29 17.75 -4.00
C ILE A 201 -22.33 18.75 -4.52
N SER A 202 -23.50 18.23 -4.90
CA SER A 202 -24.63 19.12 -5.23
C SER A 202 -25.03 19.91 -3.96
N LYS A 203 -24.97 21.22 -4.09
CA LYS A 203 -25.51 22.16 -3.09
C LYS A 203 -27.02 22.11 -3.07
#